data_d706461a6cd99e6586cf0d4095c72929
#
_entry.id   d706461a6cd99e6586cf0d4095c72929
#
_cell.length_a   1.000
_cell.length_b   1.000
_cell.length_c   1.000
_cell.angle_alpha   90.00
_cell.angle_beta   90.00
_cell.angle_gamma   90.00
#
_symmetry.space_group_name_H-M   'P 1'
#
loop_
_entity.id
_entity.type
_entity.pdbx_description
1 polymer ?
#
loop_
_entity_poly.entity_id
_entity_poly.type
_entity_poly.pdbx_seq_one_letter_code
_entity_poly.pdbx_strand_id
1 'polypeptide(L)'
;MNIAMFTNTFTPHVGGVARSVQGLVDELRCLGHHVLVVAPRFEDLDEDENDVLRIPAVQHFNGSDFSLPVPVPMTVSRVLKNFRPDIVHSHHPFLLGETALRIAVSCDVPVVFTHHTRYEQYTHYLPGDSAPLKHFVIDLVNGYCNLCNAVVAPSRSIADMLLEQGVQSPIKVIPTGVDPLYFAAPEAGSGRNRFGIPKDVFVVGHVGRLAPEKNLTLLGDFVISFMLQNPAAHFLLIGEGPAREELIAAFIRHDLQNRIHLQGVIDRRSLTNAYHCMDAFAFTSRSETQGLVIAEAMAAGTPVVAVDAPGVREVVGDTENGRLLPDEDLGSFVLALEWVMQLPDDQRALLRKKARHTAEQLSLENSVRKILDLYSNCISAESSVPQITESLWQQARKRINKEFEILKNYGHAIEDTIHWLPLIKDLEKPMGPKKD
;
A
#
# COMPACT_ATOMS: atom_id res chain seq x y z
N MET A 1 -13.75 -6.65 -21.29
CA MET A 1 -12.34 -6.41 -21.60
C MET A 1 -11.51 -7.56 -21.08
N ASN A 2 -10.41 -7.87 -21.78
CA ASN A 2 -9.37 -8.79 -21.33
C ASN A 2 -8.26 -7.96 -20.68
N ILE A 3 -8.05 -8.11 -19.37
CA ILE A 3 -7.13 -7.29 -18.59
C ILE A 3 -5.99 -8.19 -18.09
N ALA A 4 -4.74 -7.84 -18.42
CA ALA A 4 -3.57 -8.55 -17.91
C ALA A 4 -2.96 -7.75 -16.75
N MET A 5 -2.98 -8.32 -15.54
CA MET A 5 -2.41 -7.70 -14.33
C MET A 5 -1.07 -8.33 -13.97
N PHE A 6 -0.09 -7.48 -13.66
CA PHE A 6 1.27 -7.89 -13.28
C PHE A 6 1.58 -7.38 -11.87
N THR A 7 1.91 -8.30 -10.99
CA THR A 7 2.21 -7.96 -9.59
C THR A 7 3.31 -8.84 -9.02
N ASN A 8 4.23 -8.25 -8.24
CA ASN A 8 5.28 -9.01 -7.53
C ASN A 8 4.76 -9.59 -6.19
N THR A 9 3.53 -9.24 -5.78
CA THR A 9 2.89 -9.77 -4.57
C THR A 9 1.42 -10.06 -4.84
N PHE A 10 0.98 -11.28 -4.53
CA PHE A 10 -0.40 -11.70 -4.67
C PHE A 10 -0.73 -12.75 -3.62
N THR A 11 -2.00 -13.14 -3.47
CA THR A 11 -2.39 -14.23 -2.56
C THR A 11 -1.58 -15.50 -2.83
N PRO A 12 -1.17 -16.25 -1.79
CA PRO A 12 -1.55 -16.18 -0.37
C PRO A 12 -0.76 -15.16 0.46
N HIS A 13 0.19 -14.42 -0.12
CA HIS A 13 0.93 -13.40 0.61
C HIS A 13 0.00 -12.36 1.25
N VAL A 14 0.18 -12.10 2.55
CA VAL A 14 -0.64 -11.15 3.32
C VAL A 14 0.03 -9.78 3.32
N GLY A 15 -0.52 -8.84 2.55
CA GLY A 15 0.00 -7.48 2.46
C GLY A 15 -1.00 -6.51 1.82
N GLY A 16 -0.83 -5.21 2.05
CA GLY A 16 -1.72 -4.17 1.52
C GLY A 16 -1.85 -4.21 0.00
N VAL A 17 -0.72 -4.36 -0.71
CA VAL A 17 -0.71 -4.44 -2.18
C VAL A 17 -1.42 -5.71 -2.68
N ALA A 18 -1.12 -6.87 -2.09
CA ALA A 18 -1.76 -8.13 -2.47
C ALA A 18 -3.29 -8.07 -2.29
N ARG A 19 -3.77 -7.52 -1.16
CA ARG A 19 -5.20 -7.31 -0.90
C ARG A 19 -5.84 -6.32 -1.88
N SER A 20 -5.15 -5.23 -2.20
CA SER A 20 -5.60 -4.24 -3.17
C SER A 20 -5.78 -4.85 -4.55
N VAL A 21 -4.78 -5.61 -5.03
CA VAL A 21 -4.83 -6.27 -6.33
C VAL A 21 -5.90 -7.35 -6.35
N GLN A 22 -6.01 -8.18 -5.29
CA GLN A 22 -7.04 -9.20 -5.20
C GLN A 22 -8.44 -8.58 -5.26
N GLY A 23 -8.71 -7.54 -4.46
CA GLY A 23 -10.02 -6.86 -4.48
C GLY A 23 -10.36 -6.28 -5.86
N LEU A 24 -9.39 -5.64 -6.51
CA LEU A 24 -9.56 -5.12 -7.87
C LEU A 24 -9.86 -6.24 -8.88
N VAL A 25 -9.15 -7.38 -8.80
CA VAL A 25 -9.37 -8.55 -9.66
C VAL A 25 -10.77 -9.11 -9.47
N ASP A 26 -11.17 -9.33 -8.22
CA ASP A 26 -12.47 -9.91 -7.87
C ASP A 26 -13.62 -9.03 -8.37
N GLU A 27 -13.54 -7.73 -8.14
CA GLU A 27 -14.59 -6.79 -8.57
C GLU A 27 -14.66 -6.67 -10.10
N LEU A 28 -13.53 -6.62 -10.80
CA LEU A 28 -13.52 -6.62 -12.26
C LEU A 28 -14.12 -7.91 -12.84
N ARG A 29 -13.84 -9.06 -12.24
CA ARG A 29 -14.43 -10.35 -12.65
C ARG A 29 -15.93 -10.38 -12.37
N CYS A 30 -16.38 -9.85 -11.22
CA CYS A 30 -17.82 -9.70 -10.91
C CYS A 30 -18.54 -8.82 -11.94
N LEU A 31 -17.87 -7.81 -12.49
CA LEU A 31 -18.39 -6.95 -13.55
C LEU A 31 -18.30 -7.59 -14.96
N GLY A 32 -17.88 -8.84 -15.08
CA GLY A 32 -17.84 -9.61 -16.32
C GLY A 32 -16.60 -9.35 -17.19
N HIS A 33 -15.53 -8.81 -16.63
CA HIS A 33 -14.24 -8.69 -17.31
C HIS A 33 -13.40 -9.96 -17.14
N HIS A 34 -12.63 -10.30 -18.17
CA HIS A 34 -11.65 -11.39 -18.08
C HIS A 34 -10.32 -10.83 -17.56
N VAL A 35 -9.91 -11.27 -16.36
CA VAL A 35 -8.68 -10.80 -15.73
C VAL A 35 -7.71 -11.95 -15.57
N LEU A 36 -6.56 -11.86 -16.23
CA LEU A 36 -5.41 -12.75 -16.04
C LEU A 36 -4.37 -12.09 -15.16
N VAL A 37 -4.05 -12.71 -14.02
CA VAL A 37 -3.03 -12.21 -13.10
C VAL A 37 -1.72 -12.94 -13.35
N VAL A 38 -0.63 -12.19 -13.51
CA VAL A 38 0.76 -12.70 -13.56
C VAL A 38 1.42 -12.37 -12.23
N ALA A 39 1.73 -13.38 -11.45
CA ALA A 39 2.21 -13.24 -10.07
C ALA A 39 3.26 -14.29 -9.69
N PRO A 40 4.07 -14.10 -8.62
CA PRO A 40 5.02 -15.09 -8.18
C PRO A 40 4.33 -16.38 -7.69
N ARG A 41 5.04 -17.51 -7.85
CA ARG A 41 4.67 -18.79 -7.24
C ARG A 41 5.16 -18.82 -5.79
N PHE A 42 4.33 -19.33 -4.90
CA PHE A 42 4.65 -19.61 -3.50
C PHE A 42 4.74 -21.12 -3.28
N GLU A 43 5.51 -21.57 -2.25
CA GLU A 43 5.78 -22.99 -2.01
C GLU A 43 4.52 -23.80 -1.68
N ASP A 44 3.58 -23.22 -0.95
CA ASP A 44 2.38 -23.88 -0.43
C ASP A 44 1.14 -23.74 -1.34
N LEU A 45 1.34 -23.38 -2.63
CA LEU A 45 0.22 -23.32 -3.55
C LEU A 45 -0.02 -24.69 -4.18
N ASP A 46 -1.18 -25.28 -3.88
CA ASP A 46 -1.77 -26.35 -4.65
C ASP A 46 -2.11 -25.85 -6.07
N GLU A 47 -2.17 -26.80 -7.03
CA GLU A 47 -2.14 -26.54 -8.46
C GLU A 47 -3.21 -25.57 -8.99
N ASP A 48 -2.82 -24.83 -10.04
CA ASP A 48 -3.64 -24.11 -11.03
C ASP A 48 -4.89 -23.36 -10.52
N GLU A 49 -4.65 -22.15 -9.98
CA GLU A 49 -5.72 -21.16 -9.87
C GLU A 49 -6.16 -20.72 -11.28
N ASN A 50 -7.46 -20.79 -11.55
CA ASN A 50 -8.02 -20.29 -12.81
C ASN A 50 -7.66 -18.80 -12.98
N ASP A 51 -7.14 -18.46 -14.17
CA ASP A 51 -6.78 -17.10 -14.55
C ASP A 51 -5.66 -16.46 -13.70
N VAL A 52 -4.77 -17.27 -13.10
CA VAL A 52 -3.52 -16.80 -12.48
C VAL A 52 -2.33 -17.54 -13.07
N LEU A 53 -1.45 -16.80 -13.75
CA LEU A 53 -0.18 -17.33 -14.25
C LEU A 53 0.91 -17.16 -13.19
N ARG A 54 1.28 -18.26 -12.54
CA ARG A 54 2.32 -18.28 -11.52
C ARG A 54 3.71 -18.37 -12.14
N ILE A 55 4.55 -17.37 -11.82
CA ILE A 55 5.93 -17.26 -12.31
C ILE A 55 6.88 -17.82 -11.24
N PRO A 56 7.90 -18.62 -11.63
CA PRO A 56 8.93 -19.08 -10.68
C PRO A 56 9.50 -17.91 -9.87
N ALA A 57 9.72 -18.14 -8.57
CA ALA A 57 10.20 -17.11 -7.66
C ALA A 57 11.23 -17.67 -6.68
N VAL A 58 12.18 -16.84 -6.27
CA VAL A 58 13.08 -17.14 -5.15
C VAL A 58 12.32 -16.81 -3.87
N GLN A 59 12.08 -17.84 -3.05
CA GLN A 59 11.33 -17.71 -1.81
C GLN A 59 12.18 -17.09 -0.72
N HIS A 60 11.54 -16.49 0.28
CA HIS A 60 12.17 -15.94 1.48
C HIS A 60 13.36 -15.02 1.18
N PHE A 61 13.21 -14.15 0.16
CA PHE A 61 14.29 -13.28 -0.25
C PHE A 61 14.77 -12.42 0.93
N ASN A 62 16.06 -12.50 1.22
CA ASN A 62 16.71 -11.77 2.32
C ASN A 62 16.13 -12.09 3.72
N GLY A 63 15.60 -13.30 3.94
CA GLY A 63 15.00 -13.72 5.21
C GLY A 63 13.61 -13.11 5.50
N SER A 64 13.01 -12.45 4.50
CA SER A 64 11.66 -11.92 4.59
C SER A 64 10.63 -12.93 4.05
N ASP A 65 9.36 -12.63 4.26
CA ASP A 65 8.22 -13.34 3.64
C ASP A 65 8.00 -12.96 2.16
N PHE A 66 8.92 -12.22 1.57
CA PHE A 66 8.85 -11.73 0.21
C PHE A 66 9.43 -12.74 -0.78
N SER A 67 8.66 -13.06 -1.82
CA SER A 67 9.10 -13.91 -2.94
C SER A 67 9.48 -13.06 -4.13
N LEU A 68 10.71 -13.22 -4.61
CA LEU A 68 11.25 -12.46 -5.75
C LEU A 68 10.95 -13.22 -7.06
N PRO A 69 10.02 -12.77 -7.91
CA PRO A 69 9.72 -13.46 -9.16
C PRO A 69 10.90 -13.40 -10.11
N VAL A 70 11.19 -14.55 -10.75
CA VAL A 70 12.18 -14.67 -11.83
C VAL A 70 11.43 -14.58 -13.15
N PRO A 71 11.49 -13.47 -13.88
CA PRO A 71 10.76 -13.30 -15.13
C PRO A 71 11.11 -14.37 -16.14
N VAL A 72 10.09 -15.04 -16.71
CA VAL A 72 10.24 -16.04 -17.80
C VAL A 72 9.48 -15.51 -19.02
N PRO A 73 10.10 -14.60 -19.81
CA PRO A 73 9.41 -13.85 -20.87
C PRO A 73 8.73 -14.72 -21.91
N MET A 74 9.31 -15.86 -22.28
CA MET A 74 8.75 -16.76 -23.30
C MET A 74 7.44 -17.43 -22.87
N THR A 75 7.34 -17.88 -21.62
CA THR A 75 6.13 -18.50 -21.08
C THR A 75 5.01 -17.46 -20.98
N VAL A 76 5.31 -16.30 -20.39
CA VAL A 76 4.36 -15.19 -20.25
C VAL A 76 3.86 -14.74 -21.63
N SER A 77 4.76 -14.53 -22.60
CA SER A 77 4.38 -14.10 -23.96
C SER A 77 3.48 -15.10 -24.66
N ARG A 78 3.68 -16.42 -24.49
CA ARG A 78 2.84 -17.44 -25.09
C ARG A 78 1.41 -17.42 -24.54
N VAL A 79 1.28 -17.35 -23.22
CA VAL A 79 -0.03 -17.32 -22.54
C VAL A 79 -0.79 -16.05 -22.94
N LEU A 80 -0.12 -14.89 -22.89
CA LEU A 80 -0.77 -13.60 -23.20
C LEU A 80 -1.12 -13.41 -24.67
N LYS A 81 -0.39 -14.01 -25.60
CA LYS A 81 -0.81 -14.03 -27.01
C LYS A 81 -2.13 -14.75 -27.22
N ASN A 82 -2.41 -15.81 -26.45
CA ASN A 82 -3.69 -16.52 -26.50
C ASN A 82 -4.78 -15.75 -25.76
N PHE A 83 -4.45 -15.11 -24.64
CA PHE A 83 -5.37 -14.31 -23.83
C PHE A 83 -5.83 -13.05 -24.55
N ARG A 84 -4.97 -12.43 -25.39
CA ARG A 84 -5.24 -11.19 -26.14
C ARG A 84 -5.71 -10.07 -25.24
N PRO A 85 -4.86 -9.52 -24.39
CA PRO A 85 -5.25 -8.42 -23.50
C PRO A 85 -5.65 -7.18 -24.31
N ASP A 86 -6.65 -6.46 -23.83
CA ASP A 86 -7.00 -5.11 -24.30
C ASP A 86 -6.16 -4.05 -23.60
N ILE A 87 -5.66 -4.38 -22.41
CA ILE A 87 -4.87 -3.49 -21.55
C ILE A 87 -3.98 -4.31 -20.61
N VAL A 88 -2.82 -3.73 -20.27
CA VAL A 88 -1.91 -4.23 -19.24
C VAL A 88 -1.95 -3.29 -18.05
N HIS A 89 -2.12 -3.86 -16.83
CA HIS A 89 -2.04 -3.11 -15.58
C HIS A 89 -0.91 -3.64 -14.71
N SER A 90 0.08 -2.81 -14.44
CA SER A 90 1.22 -3.12 -13.58
C SER A 90 1.01 -2.55 -12.17
N HIS A 91 1.36 -3.34 -11.16
CA HIS A 91 1.27 -2.95 -9.75
C HIS A 91 2.63 -2.79 -9.07
N HIS A 92 3.72 -3.03 -9.82
CA HIS A 92 5.11 -2.84 -9.36
C HIS A 92 5.96 -2.34 -10.52
N PRO A 93 6.96 -1.47 -10.29
CA PRO A 93 7.78 -0.92 -11.37
C PRO A 93 8.96 -1.83 -11.75
N PHE A 94 9.26 -2.85 -10.94
CA PHE A 94 10.41 -3.75 -11.14
C PHE A 94 9.95 -5.16 -11.48
N LEU A 95 10.84 -5.99 -12.05
CA LEU A 95 10.63 -7.43 -12.30
C LEU A 95 9.40 -7.67 -13.20
N LEU A 96 8.27 -8.08 -12.62
CA LEU A 96 7.05 -8.30 -13.40
C LEU A 96 6.49 -6.99 -13.97
N GLY A 97 6.82 -5.83 -13.40
CA GLY A 97 6.50 -4.54 -13.99
C GLY A 97 7.21 -4.32 -15.33
N GLU A 98 8.51 -4.58 -15.41
CA GLU A 98 9.23 -4.52 -16.68
C GLU A 98 8.70 -5.54 -17.69
N THR A 99 8.31 -6.74 -17.19
CA THR A 99 7.67 -7.74 -18.04
C THR A 99 6.34 -7.21 -18.59
N ALA A 100 5.57 -6.45 -17.79
CA ALA A 100 4.34 -5.80 -18.23
C ALA A 100 4.59 -4.84 -19.42
N LEU A 101 5.62 -3.98 -19.32
CA LEU A 101 6.00 -3.09 -20.43
C LEU A 101 6.35 -3.85 -21.71
N ARG A 102 7.12 -4.93 -21.61
CA ARG A 102 7.51 -5.77 -22.75
C ARG A 102 6.31 -6.45 -23.40
N ILE A 103 5.39 -6.93 -22.59
CA ILE A 103 4.16 -7.59 -23.05
C ILE A 103 3.25 -6.58 -23.73
N ALA A 104 3.03 -5.41 -23.15
CA ALA A 104 2.21 -4.36 -23.74
C ALA A 104 2.68 -4.00 -25.16
N VAL A 105 3.98 -3.75 -25.32
CA VAL A 105 4.57 -3.53 -26.65
C VAL A 105 4.39 -4.73 -27.60
N SER A 106 4.48 -5.97 -27.08
CA SER A 106 4.34 -7.16 -27.90
C SER A 106 2.90 -7.45 -28.33
N CYS A 107 1.93 -6.97 -27.58
CA CYS A 107 0.50 -7.09 -27.84
C CYS A 107 -0.11 -5.82 -28.46
N ASP A 108 0.65 -4.73 -28.56
CA ASP A 108 0.23 -3.42 -29.04
C ASP A 108 -0.95 -2.86 -28.24
N VAL A 109 -0.81 -2.85 -26.91
CA VAL A 109 -1.84 -2.41 -25.96
C VAL A 109 -1.27 -1.44 -24.93
N PRO A 110 -2.10 -0.54 -24.34
CA PRO A 110 -1.64 0.42 -23.35
C PRO A 110 -1.26 -0.23 -22.02
N VAL A 111 -0.38 0.48 -21.26
CA VAL A 111 0.03 0.12 -19.89
C VAL A 111 -0.44 1.17 -18.92
N VAL A 112 -1.14 0.72 -17.88
CA VAL A 112 -1.43 1.50 -16.67
C VAL A 112 -0.58 0.99 -15.53
N PHE A 113 -0.07 1.89 -14.70
CA PHE A 113 0.68 1.55 -13.49
C PHE A 113 0.01 2.13 -12.25
N THR A 114 -0.20 1.33 -11.20
CA THR A 114 -0.62 1.83 -9.89
C THR A 114 0.57 1.91 -8.95
N HIS A 115 0.83 3.11 -8.44
CA HIS A 115 1.91 3.40 -7.50
C HIS A 115 1.50 3.06 -6.07
N HIS A 116 1.65 1.80 -5.66
CA HIS A 116 1.21 1.31 -4.36
C HIS A 116 2.16 1.61 -3.21
N THR A 117 3.44 1.84 -3.49
CA THR A 117 4.49 1.81 -2.47
C THR A 117 5.47 2.96 -2.67
N ARG A 118 5.79 3.65 -1.61
CA ARG A 118 6.89 4.62 -1.55
C ARG A 118 8.21 3.86 -1.41
N TYR A 119 8.73 3.35 -2.52
CA TYR A 119 9.87 2.41 -2.55
C TYR A 119 11.12 2.97 -1.85
N GLU A 120 11.34 4.29 -1.88
CA GLU A 120 12.44 4.97 -1.20
C GLU A 120 12.38 4.83 0.34
N GLN A 121 11.22 4.52 0.90
CA GLN A 121 11.05 4.27 2.33
C GLN A 121 11.40 2.84 2.75
N TYR A 122 11.66 1.95 1.77
CA TYR A 122 11.93 0.52 1.97
C TYR A 122 13.38 0.13 1.64
N THR A 123 14.24 1.10 1.35
CA THR A 123 15.66 0.84 1.01
C THR A 123 16.45 0.23 2.18
N HIS A 124 15.97 0.39 3.42
CA HIS A 124 16.56 -0.24 4.60
C HIS A 124 16.48 -1.78 4.60
N TYR A 125 15.66 -2.38 3.73
CA TYR A 125 15.67 -3.84 3.48
C TYR A 125 16.77 -4.28 2.51
N LEU A 126 17.45 -3.34 1.88
CA LEU A 126 18.56 -3.61 0.98
C LEU A 126 19.90 -3.33 1.69
N PRO A 127 20.97 -4.08 1.38
CA PRO A 127 22.31 -3.74 1.87
C PRO A 127 22.71 -2.34 1.43
N GLY A 128 23.20 -1.52 2.37
CA GLY A 128 23.74 -0.18 2.07
C GLY A 128 22.66 0.92 1.98
N ASP A 129 21.66 0.87 2.87
CA ASP A 129 20.69 1.99 2.98
C ASP A 129 21.40 3.33 3.07
N SER A 130 21.16 4.19 2.09
CA SER A 130 21.85 5.46 1.93
C SER A 130 21.00 6.44 1.11
N ALA A 131 21.26 7.74 1.24
CA ALA A 131 20.60 8.75 0.44
C ALA A 131 20.78 8.52 -1.07
N PRO A 132 21.98 8.18 -1.61
CA PRO A 132 22.12 7.83 -3.01
C PRO A 132 21.24 6.66 -3.46
N LEU A 133 21.11 5.60 -2.64
CA LEU A 133 20.23 4.47 -2.97
C LEU A 133 18.76 4.90 -3.03
N LYS A 134 18.33 5.78 -2.13
CA LYS A 134 16.98 6.34 -2.13
C LYS A 134 16.70 7.13 -3.41
N HIS A 135 17.64 8.00 -3.82
CA HIS A 135 17.53 8.74 -5.08
C HIS A 135 17.48 7.82 -6.28
N PHE A 136 18.37 6.83 -6.35
CA PHE A 136 18.39 5.84 -7.42
C PHE A 136 17.02 5.12 -7.54
N VAL A 137 16.42 4.74 -6.42
CA VAL A 137 15.10 4.09 -6.41
C VAL A 137 14.01 5.04 -6.90
N ILE A 138 14.04 6.32 -6.47
CA ILE A 138 13.10 7.34 -6.93
C ILE A 138 13.19 7.51 -8.45
N ASP A 139 14.40 7.67 -9.00
CA ASP A 139 14.62 7.88 -10.43
C ASP A 139 14.17 6.68 -11.25
N LEU A 140 14.46 5.46 -10.79
CA LEU A 140 13.95 4.23 -11.44
C LEU A 140 12.44 4.18 -11.48
N VAL A 141 11.78 4.48 -10.36
CA VAL A 141 10.30 4.46 -10.28
C VAL A 141 9.68 5.53 -11.17
N ASN A 142 10.24 6.75 -11.15
CA ASN A 142 9.78 7.86 -11.99
C ASN A 142 9.97 7.57 -13.48
N GLY A 143 11.13 7.02 -13.84
CA GLY A 143 11.37 6.56 -15.21
C GLY A 143 10.39 5.48 -15.65
N TYR A 144 10.08 4.52 -14.77
CA TYR A 144 9.06 3.52 -15.03
C TYR A 144 7.67 4.16 -15.23
N CYS A 145 7.28 5.10 -14.37
CA CYS A 145 6.04 5.87 -14.53
C CYS A 145 5.98 6.52 -15.93
N ASN A 146 7.08 7.11 -16.38
CA ASN A 146 7.16 7.79 -17.69
C ASN A 146 7.15 6.84 -18.90
N LEU A 147 7.33 5.54 -18.67
CA LEU A 147 7.17 4.50 -19.70
C LEU A 147 5.74 3.96 -19.82
N CYS A 148 4.84 4.33 -18.91
CA CYS A 148 3.44 3.92 -18.89
C CYS A 148 2.52 4.94 -19.55
N ASN A 149 1.39 4.50 -20.12
CA ASN A 149 0.38 5.38 -20.73
C ASN A 149 -0.37 6.22 -19.70
N ALA A 150 -0.52 5.70 -18.48
CA ALA A 150 -1.07 6.43 -17.34
C ALA A 150 -0.59 5.82 -16.00
N VAL A 151 -0.56 6.67 -14.98
CA VAL A 151 -0.21 6.31 -13.61
C VAL A 151 -1.41 6.55 -12.69
N VAL A 152 -1.74 5.57 -11.86
CA VAL A 152 -2.73 5.68 -10.78
C VAL A 152 -2.00 6.00 -9.48
N ALA A 153 -2.30 7.14 -8.89
CA ALA A 153 -1.87 7.52 -7.55
C ALA A 153 -3.01 7.26 -6.56
N PRO A 154 -2.78 6.51 -5.45
CA PRO A 154 -3.83 6.20 -4.49
C PRO A 154 -4.36 7.42 -3.70
N SER A 155 -3.61 8.52 -3.66
CA SER A 155 -3.97 9.75 -2.97
C SER A 155 -3.46 10.98 -3.71
N ARG A 156 -4.00 12.15 -3.37
CA ARG A 156 -3.55 13.43 -3.93
C ARG A 156 -2.09 13.72 -3.56
N SER A 157 -1.72 13.50 -2.30
CA SER A 157 -0.33 13.67 -1.85
C SER A 157 0.66 12.84 -2.66
N ILE A 158 0.29 11.61 -3.06
CA ILE A 158 1.14 10.79 -3.92
C ILE A 158 1.19 11.31 -5.35
N ALA A 159 0.06 11.79 -5.89
CA ALA A 159 0.06 12.41 -7.22
C ALA A 159 0.96 13.65 -7.26
N ASP A 160 0.85 14.52 -6.28
CA ASP A 160 1.65 15.74 -6.18
C ASP A 160 3.14 15.41 -6.01
N MET A 161 3.47 14.43 -5.17
CA MET A 161 4.84 13.92 -5.01
C MET A 161 5.44 13.43 -6.34
N LEU A 162 4.70 12.63 -7.10
CA LEU A 162 5.16 12.11 -8.40
C LEU A 162 5.36 13.24 -9.43
N LEU A 163 4.48 14.25 -9.44
CA LEU A 163 4.64 15.44 -10.28
C LEU A 163 5.88 16.25 -9.91
N GLU A 164 6.11 16.48 -8.61
CA GLU A 164 7.30 17.17 -8.09
C GLU A 164 8.59 16.42 -8.42
N GLN A 165 8.55 15.10 -8.44
CA GLN A 165 9.66 14.24 -8.83
C GLN A 165 9.87 14.13 -10.36
N GLY A 166 9.06 14.81 -11.17
CA GLY A 166 9.25 14.90 -12.62
C GLY A 166 8.55 13.81 -13.44
N VAL A 167 7.54 13.13 -12.90
CA VAL A 167 6.70 12.21 -13.67
C VAL A 167 5.86 13.03 -14.67
N GLN A 168 5.99 12.70 -15.98
CA GLN A 168 5.34 13.40 -17.08
C GLN A 168 4.10 12.66 -17.61
N SER A 169 4.02 11.36 -17.39
CA SER A 169 2.85 10.57 -17.80
C SER A 169 1.59 11.03 -17.06
N PRO A 170 0.41 10.94 -17.69
CA PRO A 170 -0.85 11.32 -17.06
C PRO A 170 -1.07 10.61 -15.73
N ILE A 171 -1.23 11.37 -14.64
CA ILE A 171 -1.51 10.83 -13.31
C ILE A 171 -2.99 10.99 -13.01
N LYS A 172 -3.63 9.90 -12.55
CA LYS A 172 -5.01 9.89 -12.06
C LYS A 172 -5.05 9.52 -10.59
N VAL A 173 -5.71 10.34 -9.79
CA VAL A 173 -5.94 10.04 -8.37
C VAL A 173 -7.13 9.09 -8.27
N ILE A 174 -6.84 7.83 -7.96
CA ILE A 174 -7.85 6.79 -7.76
C ILE A 174 -7.50 6.06 -6.48
N PRO A 175 -8.25 6.28 -5.39
CA PRO A 175 -8.01 5.59 -4.14
C PRO A 175 -8.08 4.07 -4.27
N THR A 176 -7.29 3.37 -3.50
CA THR A 176 -7.45 1.93 -3.31
C THR A 176 -8.76 1.68 -2.59
N GLY A 177 -9.65 0.89 -3.18
CA GLY A 177 -10.96 0.64 -2.62
C GLY A 177 -10.93 -0.28 -1.40
N VAL A 178 -11.82 -0.02 -0.46
CA VAL A 178 -12.20 -0.93 0.62
C VAL A 178 -13.57 -1.53 0.30
N ASP A 179 -13.88 -2.71 0.83
CA ASP A 179 -15.23 -3.26 0.80
C ASP A 179 -15.98 -2.86 2.09
N PRO A 180 -16.81 -1.78 2.06
CA PRO A 180 -17.44 -1.29 3.28
C PRO A 180 -18.46 -2.28 3.84
N LEU A 181 -19.10 -3.06 2.99
CA LEU A 181 -20.13 -4.01 3.42
C LEU A 181 -19.49 -5.19 4.17
N TYR A 182 -18.30 -5.61 3.77
CA TYR A 182 -17.57 -6.67 4.45
C TYR A 182 -17.23 -6.29 5.89
N PHE A 183 -16.85 -5.03 6.13
CA PHE A 183 -16.46 -4.52 7.45
C PHE A 183 -17.64 -3.93 8.24
N ALA A 184 -18.85 -3.82 7.67
CA ALA A 184 -19.97 -3.12 8.29
C ALA A 184 -20.50 -3.79 9.56
N ALA A 185 -20.43 -5.12 9.66
CA ALA A 185 -20.95 -5.86 10.79
C ALA A 185 -20.01 -6.97 11.27
N PRO A 186 -19.84 -7.12 12.58
CA PRO A 186 -19.10 -8.24 13.15
C PRO A 186 -19.90 -9.55 13.03
N GLU A 187 -19.23 -10.67 13.17
CA GLU A 187 -19.89 -11.98 13.31
C GLU A 187 -20.80 -12.03 14.52
N ALA A 188 -21.93 -12.72 14.40
CA ALA A 188 -22.81 -12.96 15.52
C ALA A 188 -22.05 -13.72 16.64
N GLY A 189 -22.08 -13.17 17.86
CA GLY A 189 -21.36 -13.73 19.00
C GLY A 189 -19.86 -13.38 19.05
N SER A 190 -19.32 -12.65 18.06
CA SER A 190 -17.98 -12.10 18.15
C SER A 190 -17.98 -10.89 19.10
N GLY A 191 -17.11 -10.91 20.05
CA GLY A 191 -17.00 -9.81 21.03
C GLY A 191 -15.58 -9.71 21.56
N ARG A 192 -15.35 -8.74 22.40
CA ARG A 192 -14.06 -8.47 23.06
C ARG A 192 -13.45 -9.70 23.73
N ASN A 193 -14.29 -10.62 24.24
CA ASN A 193 -13.83 -11.87 24.87
C ASN A 193 -13.00 -12.75 23.95
N ARG A 194 -13.25 -12.73 22.62
CA ARG A 194 -12.46 -13.48 21.63
C ARG A 194 -11.00 -13.03 21.61
N PHE A 195 -10.76 -11.78 21.93
CA PHE A 195 -9.43 -11.16 21.97
C PHE A 195 -8.86 -11.04 23.39
N GLY A 196 -9.54 -11.63 24.40
CA GLY A 196 -9.13 -11.54 25.81
C GLY A 196 -9.35 -10.15 26.41
N ILE A 197 -10.24 -9.33 25.82
CA ILE A 197 -10.49 -7.95 26.25
C ILE A 197 -11.72 -7.90 27.15
N PRO A 198 -11.66 -7.24 28.33
CA PRO A 198 -12.84 -7.02 29.18
C PRO A 198 -13.92 -6.18 28.47
N LYS A 199 -15.18 -6.32 28.90
CA LYS A 199 -16.32 -5.66 28.22
C LYS A 199 -16.32 -4.14 28.42
N ASP A 200 -16.03 -3.68 29.62
CA ASP A 200 -16.25 -2.29 30.06
C ASP A 200 -14.94 -1.47 30.06
N VAL A 201 -14.11 -1.65 29.06
CA VAL A 201 -12.83 -0.96 28.90
C VAL A 201 -12.82 -0.14 27.61
N PHE A 202 -12.02 0.91 27.56
CA PHE A 202 -11.76 1.65 26.33
C PHE A 202 -10.63 0.97 25.54
N VAL A 203 -10.86 0.65 24.28
CA VAL A 203 -9.91 -0.10 23.45
C VAL A 203 -9.33 0.80 22.37
N VAL A 204 -8.05 1.11 22.50
CA VAL A 204 -7.25 1.64 21.38
C VAL A 204 -6.79 0.45 20.54
N GLY A 205 -6.89 0.55 19.21
CA GLY A 205 -6.46 -0.51 18.31
C GLY A 205 -5.43 -0.04 17.31
N HIS A 206 -4.60 -0.98 16.84
CA HIS A 206 -3.72 -0.80 15.69
C HIS A 206 -3.65 -2.09 14.88
N VAL A 207 -3.64 -1.95 13.56
CA VAL A 207 -3.50 -3.06 12.60
C VAL A 207 -2.44 -2.70 11.59
N GLY A 208 -1.49 -3.61 11.36
CA GLY A 208 -0.49 -3.42 10.33
C GLY A 208 0.72 -4.33 10.51
N ARG A 209 1.63 -4.32 9.52
CA ARG A 209 2.94 -4.93 9.68
C ARG A 209 3.70 -4.21 10.80
N LEU A 210 4.26 -4.96 11.74
CA LEU A 210 5.01 -4.38 12.85
C LEU A 210 6.47 -4.12 12.41
N ALA A 211 6.67 -3.07 11.61
CA ALA A 211 7.94 -2.74 10.99
C ALA A 211 8.30 -1.26 11.19
N PRO A 212 9.60 -0.91 11.09
CA PRO A 212 10.10 0.44 11.39
C PRO A 212 9.40 1.56 10.63
N GLU A 213 9.05 1.32 9.37
CA GLU A 213 8.35 2.30 8.51
C GLU A 213 6.93 2.66 8.99
N LYS A 214 6.38 1.90 9.95
CA LYS A 214 5.07 2.18 10.57
C LYS A 214 5.16 3.07 11.81
N ASN A 215 6.38 3.48 12.20
CA ASN A 215 6.62 4.38 13.32
C ASN A 215 6.02 3.87 14.65
N LEU A 216 6.21 2.57 14.91
CA LEU A 216 5.56 1.86 16.03
C LEU A 216 6.14 2.21 17.40
N THR A 217 7.40 2.66 17.46
CA THR A 217 7.99 3.17 18.71
C THR A 217 7.21 4.39 19.18
N LEU A 218 6.97 5.34 18.28
CA LEU A 218 6.15 6.52 18.60
C LEU A 218 4.72 6.16 18.97
N LEU A 219 4.10 5.22 18.22
CA LEU A 219 2.77 4.73 18.56
C LEU A 219 2.72 4.13 19.97
N GLY A 220 3.74 3.33 20.32
CA GLY A 220 3.88 2.73 21.65
C GLY A 220 3.96 3.79 22.72
N ASP A 221 4.82 4.78 22.57
CA ASP A 221 4.97 5.88 23.55
C ASP A 221 3.66 6.65 23.74
N PHE A 222 2.93 6.93 22.67
CA PHE A 222 1.62 7.61 22.74
C PHE A 222 0.57 6.78 23.46
N VAL A 223 0.43 5.50 23.11
CA VAL A 223 -0.55 4.60 23.70
C VAL A 223 -0.21 4.28 25.16
N ILE A 224 1.07 4.07 25.47
CA ILE A 224 1.54 3.87 26.87
C ILE A 224 1.18 5.09 27.72
N SER A 225 1.51 6.31 27.24
CA SER A 225 1.20 7.54 27.98
C SER A 225 -0.30 7.69 28.23
N PHE A 226 -1.14 7.42 27.21
CA PHE A 226 -2.59 7.42 27.37
C PHE A 226 -3.07 6.38 28.39
N MET A 227 -2.56 5.14 28.34
CA MET A 227 -2.96 4.05 29.25
C MET A 227 -2.52 4.27 30.69
N LEU A 228 -1.40 4.97 30.92
CA LEU A 228 -0.95 5.36 32.28
C LEU A 228 -1.91 6.37 32.93
N GLN A 229 -2.46 7.28 32.12
CA GLN A 229 -3.43 8.28 32.61
C GLN A 229 -4.86 7.71 32.69
N ASN A 230 -5.14 6.63 31.95
CA ASN A 230 -6.47 6.03 31.85
C ASN A 230 -6.44 4.53 32.22
N PRO A 231 -6.62 4.17 33.49
CA PRO A 231 -6.49 2.79 33.99
C PRO A 231 -7.44 1.77 33.32
N ALA A 232 -8.59 2.22 32.80
CA ALA A 232 -9.54 1.39 32.06
C ALA A 232 -9.22 1.27 30.56
N ALA A 233 -8.11 1.84 30.07
CA ALA A 233 -7.73 1.75 28.67
C ALA A 233 -6.91 0.50 28.41
N HIS A 234 -7.21 -0.19 27.30
CA HIS A 234 -6.52 -1.37 26.78
C HIS A 234 -6.05 -1.12 25.35
N PHE A 235 -5.02 -1.87 24.93
CA PHE A 235 -4.50 -1.77 23.56
C PHE A 235 -4.63 -3.11 22.84
N LEU A 236 -5.27 -3.12 21.66
CA LEU A 236 -5.38 -4.26 20.76
C LEU A 236 -4.41 -4.07 19.57
N LEU A 237 -3.37 -4.89 19.52
CA LEU A 237 -2.34 -4.85 18.48
C LEU A 237 -2.44 -6.07 17.56
N ILE A 238 -2.63 -5.83 16.26
CA ILE A 238 -2.79 -6.88 15.26
C ILE A 238 -1.71 -6.75 14.19
N GLY A 239 -0.98 -7.83 13.98
CA GLY A 239 0.07 -7.95 13.00
C GLY A 239 1.34 -8.58 13.54
N GLU A 240 2.28 -8.85 12.63
CA GLU A 240 3.60 -9.39 12.92
C GLU A 240 4.68 -8.54 12.25
N GLY A 241 5.90 -8.65 12.74
CA GLY A 241 7.06 -7.99 12.15
C GLY A 241 8.19 -7.71 13.15
N PRO A 242 9.33 -7.21 12.65
CA PRO A 242 10.56 -7.09 13.44
C PRO A 242 10.47 -6.12 14.64
N ALA A 243 9.54 -5.15 14.61
CA ALA A 243 9.38 -4.20 15.72
C ALA A 243 8.50 -4.74 16.87
N ARG A 244 7.96 -5.97 16.77
CA ARG A 244 7.02 -6.55 17.75
C ARG A 244 7.62 -6.66 19.14
N GLU A 245 8.81 -7.25 19.24
CA GLU A 245 9.42 -7.52 20.56
C GLU A 245 9.79 -6.23 21.30
N GLU A 246 10.32 -5.24 20.58
CA GLU A 246 10.67 -3.94 21.15
C GLU A 246 9.43 -3.23 21.68
N LEU A 247 8.34 -3.22 20.90
CA LEU A 247 7.07 -2.63 21.29
C LEU A 247 6.51 -3.31 22.57
N ILE A 248 6.47 -4.65 22.62
CA ILE A 248 6.01 -5.39 23.79
C ILE A 248 6.89 -5.07 25.02
N ALA A 249 8.21 -5.03 24.86
CA ALA A 249 9.12 -4.70 25.93
C ALA A 249 8.86 -3.29 26.50
N ALA A 250 8.44 -2.33 25.67
CA ALA A 250 8.05 -1.01 26.13
C ALA A 250 6.82 -1.07 27.06
N PHE A 251 5.79 -1.82 26.71
CA PHE A 251 4.61 -1.99 27.59
C PHE A 251 4.95 -2.70 28.91
N ILE A 252 5.81 -3.72 28.87
CA ILE A 252 6.27 -4.43 30.07
C ILE A 252 7.02 -3.49 31.04
N ARG A 253 7.89 -2.61 30.53
CA ARG A 253 8.62 -1.62 31.35
C ARG A 253 7.70 -0.66 32.14
N HIS A 254 6.45 -0.52 31.69
CA HIS A 254 5.45 0.33 32.33
C HIS A 254 4.35 -0.46 33.07
N ASP A 255 4.55 -1.77 33.32
CA ASP A 255 3.58 -2.67 34.01
C ASP A 255 2.22 -2.78 33.26
N LEU A 256 2.22 -2.62 31.91
CA LEU A 256 1.03 -2.64 31.07
C LEU A 256 0.77 -3.97 30.35
N GLN A 257 1.56 -5.03 30.62
CA GLN A 257 1.48 -6.33 29.93
C GLN A 257 0.09 -7.00 30.02
N ASN A 258 -0.70 -6.71 31.05
CA ASN A 258 -2.05 -7.26 31.24
C ASN A 258 -3.13 -6.44 30.49
N ARG A 259 -2.75 -5.34 29.87
CA ARG A 259 -3.66 -4.43 29.15
C ARG A 259 -3.30 -4.28 27.66
N ILE A 260 -2.28 -5.01 27.17
CA ILE A 260 -1.99 -5.17 25.75
C ILE A 260 -2.46 -6.54 25.27
N HIS A 261 -3.22 -6.57 24.17
CA HIS A 261 -3.76 -7.78 23.55
C HIS A 261 -3.14 -7.96 22.18
N LEU A 262 -2.33 -9.01 22.04
CA LEU A 262 -1.55 -9.28 20.83
C LEU A 262 -2.21 -10.39 20.03
N GLN A 263 -2.44 -10.16 18.75
CA GLN A 263 -3.20 -11.08 17.88
C GLN A 263 -2.43 -11.45 16.61
N GLY A 264 -1.16 -11.37 16.52
CA GLY A 264 -0.43 -11.80 15.33
C GLY A 264 -1.12 -11.48 14.00
N VAL A 265 -0.87 -12.30 12.98
CA VAL A 265 -1.60 -12.24 11.70
C VAL A 265 -2.91 -13.01 11.85
N ILE A 266 -4.04 -12.37 11.53
CA ILE A 266 -5.38 -12.95 11.59
C ILE A 266 -6.07 -12.91 10.24
N ASP A 267 -7.05 -13.80 10.03
CA ASP A 267 -7.86 -13.81 8.81
C ASP A 267 -8.76 -12.58 8.69
N ARG A 268 -9.26 -12.31 7.49
CA ARG A 268 -10.06 -11.13 7.17
C ARG A 268 -11.34 -11.02 8.03
N ARG A 269 -11.97 -12.15 8.37
CA ARG A 269 -13.19 -12.19 9.19
C ARG A 269 -12.89 -11.82 10.64
N SER A 270 -11.83 -12.41 11.22
CA SER A 270 -11.33 -12.05 12.55
C SER A 270 -10.88 -10.59 12.62
N LEU A 271 -10.32 -10.06 11.53
CA LEU A 271 -9.94 -8.65 11.43
C LEU A 271 -11.16 -7.72 11.47
N THR A 272 -12.25 -8.06 10.80
CA THR A 272 -13.53 -7.32 10.91
C THR A 272 -14.00 -7.28 12.36
N ASN A 273 -14.02 -8.44 13.03
CA ASN A 273 -14.41 -8.52 14.44
C ASN A 273 -13.51 -7.66 15.34
N ALA A 274 -12.22 -7.64 15.06
CA ALA A 274 -11.25 -6.84 15.82
C ALA A 274 -11.50 -5.33 15.67
N TYR A 275 -11.75 -4.82 14.47
CA TYR A 275 -12.11 -3.41 14.28
C TYR A 275 -13.35 -3.01 15.08
N HIS A 276 -14.37 -3.88 15.14
CA HIS A 276 -15.58 -3.64 15.95
C HIS A 276 -15.33 -3.68 17.47
N CYS A 277 -14.23 -4.27 17.92
CA CYS A 277 -13.83 -4.27 19.33
C CYS A 277 -13.13 -2.98 19.75
N MET A 278 -12.63 -2.19 18.79
CA MET A 278 -11.91 -0.95 19.05
C MET A 278 -12.87 0.24 19.26
N ASP A 279 -12.53 1.11 20.19
CA ASP A 279 -13.20 2.40 20.38
C ASP A 279 -12.52 3.52 19.61
N ALA A 280 -11.19 3.43 19.43
CA ALA A 280 -10.39 4.30 18.57
C ALA A 280 -9.30 3.48 17.87
N PHE A 281 -9.00 3.85 16.63
CA PHE A 281 -7.89 3.29 15.85
C PHE A 281 -6.73 4.29 15.82
N ALA A 282 -5.59 3.91 16.39
CA ALA A 282 -4.40 4.76 16.50
C ALA A 282 -3.43 4.51 15.34
N PHE A 283 -2.93 5.59 14.72
CA PHE A 283 -2.11 5.48 13.52
C PHE A 283 -1.03 6.56 13.42
N THR A 284 0.23 6.13 13.23
CA THR A 284 1.41 7.02 13.21
C THR A 284 2.32 6.81 12.01
N SER A 285 1.92 5.97 11.04
CA SER A 285 2.74 5.66 9.86
C SER A 285 2.91 6.88 8.95
N ARG A 286 4.15 7.12 8.48
CA ARG A 286 4.48 8.17 7.52
C ARG A 286 4.69 7.65 6.10
N SER A 287 4.67 6.34 5.90
CA SER A 287 5.02 5.67 4.63
C SER A 287 3.81 5.28 3.78
N GLU A 288 2.61 5.71 4.16
CA GLU A 288 1.39 5.31 3.46
C GLU A 288 1.25 6.00 2.10
N THR A 289 0.71 5.27 1.15
CA THR A 289 0.19 5.85 -0.09
C THR A 289 -1.30 6.21 0.03
N GLN A 290 -2.03 5.52 0.93
CA GLN A 290 -3.42 5.80 1.27
C GLN A 290 -3.80 5.37 2.70
N GLY A 291 -3.17 4.31 3.25
CA GLY A 291 -3.56 3.75 4.55
C GLY A 291 -4.85 2.92 4.49
N LEU A 292 -4.82 1.81 3.74
CA LEU A 292 -5.98 0.93 3.57
C LEU A 292 -6.62 0.49 4.90
N VAL A 293 -5.81 0.21 5.93
CA VAL A 293 -6.28 -0.18 7.27
C VAL A 293 -7.09 0.93 7.96
N ILE A 294 -6.86 2.20 7.63
CA ILE A 294 -7.65 3.34 8.11
C ILE A 294 -9.07 3.25 7.53
N ALA A 295 -9.17 3.02 6.22
CA ALA A 295 -10.46 2.88 5.55
C ALA A 295 -11.22 1.63 6.03
N GLU A 296 -10.54 0.52 6.32
CA GLU A 296 -11.11 -0.69 6.93
C GLU A 296 -11.68 -0.41 8.34
N ALA A 297 -10.90 0.27 9.20
CA ALA A 297 -11.35 0.68 10.53
C ALA A 297 -12.58 1.60 10.45
N MET A 298 -12.57 2.57 9.53
CA MET A 298 -13.71 3.46 9.30
C MET A 298 -14.94 2.74 8.75
N ALA A 299 -14.77 1.70 7.92
CA ALA A 299 -15.88 0.86 7.45
C ALA A 299 -16.57 0.13 8.60
N ALA A 300 -15.82 -0.34 9.60
CA ALA A 300 -16.36 -0.85 10.85
C ALA A 300 -16.97 0.25 11.76
N GLY A 301 -16.79 1.51 11.40
CA GLY A 301 -17.25 2.66 12.19
C GLY A 301 -16.31 3.01 13.34
N THR A 302 -15.06 2.62 13.29
CA THR A 302 -14.06 2.94 14.30
C THR A 302 -13.43 4.29 13.99
N PRO A 303 -13.54 5.30 14.87
CA PRO A 303 -12.90 6.61 14.70
C PRO A 303 -11.38 6.45 14.70
N VAL A 304 -10.70 7.26 13.87
CA VAL A 304 -9.24 7.19 13.72
C VAL A 304 -8.59 8.36 14.45
N VAL A 305 -7.53 8.10 15.19
CA VAL A 305 -6.61 9.12 15.73
C VAL A 305 -5.26 8.93 15.05
N ALA A 306 -4.88 9.88 14.23
CA ALA A 306 -3.70 9.74 13.38
C ALA A 306 -2.81 10.98 13.39
N VAL A 307 -1.51 10.78 13.17
CA VAL A 307 -0.57 11.84 12.81
C VAL A 307 -0.72 12.15 11.33
N ASP A 308 -0.66 13.42 10.97
CA ASP A 308 -0.76 13.87 9.59
C ASP A 308 0.42 13.37 8.73
N ALA A 309 0.07 12.70 7.65
CA ALA A 309 1.03 12.17 6.68
C ALA A 309 0.36 12.02 5.29
N PRO A 310 1.18 11.94 4.21
CA PRO A 310 0.66 11.57 2.89
C PRO A 310 -0.17 10.28 2.94
N GLY A 311 -1.30 10.26 2.25
CA GLY A 311 -2.23 9.14 2.25
C GLY A 311 -3.16 9.08 3.47
N VAL A 312 -2.77 9.65 4.61
CA VAL A 312 -3.58 9.70 5.84
C VAL A 312 -4.54 10.89 5.80
N ARG A 313 -4.01 12.08 5.47
CA ARG A 313 -4.79 13.34 5.43
C ARG A 313 -5.94 13.36 4.43
N GLU A 314 -5.91 12.49 3.45
CA GLU A 314 -6.98 12.35 2.47
C GLU A 314 -8.14 11.47 2.97
N VAL A 315 -7.91 10.74 4.05
CA VAL A 315 -8.91 9.82 4.63
C VAL A 315 -9.42 10.34 5.97
N VAL A 316 -8.52 10.88 6.81
CA VAL A 316 -8.87 11.37 8.15
C VAL A 316 -9.14 12.87 8.10
N GLY A 317 -10.39 13.27 8.33
CA GLY A 317 -10.79 14.65 8.58
C GLY A 317 -10.83 14.95 10.06
N ASP A 318 -10.07 15.96 10.54
CA ASP A 318 -10.03 16.29 11.95
C ASP A 318 -11.42 16.71 12.46
N THR A 319 -11.86 16.12 13.56
CA THR A 319 -13.19 16.24 14.18
C THR A 319 -14.38 15.81 13.31
N GLU A 320 -14.14 15.36 12.09
CA GLU A 320 -15.19 14.87 11.18
C GLU A 320 -15.43 13.37 11.31
N ASN A 321 -14.39 12.57 11.08
CA ASN A 321 -14.43 11.11 11.15
C ASN A 321 -13.36 10.52 12.08
N GLY A 322 -12.59 11.40 12.76
CA GLY A 322 -11.50 11.08 13.67
C GLY A 322 -10.78 12.32 14.16
N ARG A 323 -9.52 12.17 14.50
CA ARG A 323 -8.59 13.25 14.83
C ARG A 323 -7.35 13.13 13.94
N LEU A 324 -6.96 14.23 13.32
CA LEU A 324 -5.75 14.35 12.52
C LEU A 324 -4.83 15.39 13.16
N LEU A 325 -3.68 14.93 13.62
CA LEU A 325 -2.73 15.77 14.36
C LEU A 325 -1.61 16.23 13.45
N PRO A 326 -1.32 17.54 13.38
CA PRO A 326 -0.32 18.06 12.46
C PRO A 326 1.10 17.61 12.77
N ASP A 327 1.37 17.32 14.05
CA ASP A 327 2.70 17.01 14.55
C ASP A 327 2.72 15.73 15.41
N GLU A 328 3.89 15.15 15.56
CA GLU A 328 4.14 13.98 16.43
C GLU A 328 4.28 14.39 17.91
N ASP A 329 3.33 15.19 18.38
CA ASP A 329 3.32 15.62 19.78
C ASP A 329 2.57 14.63 20.68
N LEU A 330 3.25 14.12 21.71
CA LEU A 330 2.72 13.13 22.64
C LEU A 330 1.48 13.67 23.36
N GLY A 331 1.54 14.92 23.85
CA GLY A 331 0.44 15.52 24.59
C GLY A 331 -0.82 15.65 23.74
N SER A 332 -0.66 16.15 22.50
CA SER A 332 -1.76 16.29 21.56
C SER A 332 -2.37 14.95 21.17
N PHE A 333 -1.56 13.90 21.02
CA PHE A 333 -2.07 12.56 20.69
C PHE A 333 -2.87 11.95 21.85
N VAL A 334 -2.38 12.06 23.08
CA VAL A 334 -3.09 11.63 24.29
C VAL A 334 -4.43 12.36 24.42
N LEU A 335 -4.43 13.68 24.29
CA LEU A 335 -5.65 14.49 24.32
C LEU A 335 -6.65 14.10 23.21
N ALA A 336 -6.17 13.73 22.04
CA ALA A 336 -7.04 13.27 20.94
C ALA A 336 -7.69 11.91 21.27
N LEU A 337 -6.98 10.97 21.89
CA LEU A 337 -7.56 9.72 22.37
C LEU A 337 -8.56 9.96 23.50
N GLU A 338 -8.24 10.86 24.45
CA GLU A 338 -9.14 11.26 25.52
C GLU A 338 -10.41 11.92 24.99
N TRP A 339 -10.27 12.76 23.97
CA TRP A 339 -11.41 13.36 23.29
C TRP A 339 -12.37 12.31 22.75
N VAL A 340 -11.86 11.26 22.05
CA VAL A 340 -12.71 10.15 21.57
C VAL A 340 -13.35 9.40 22.74
N MET A 341 -12.59 9.15 23.82
CA MET A 341 -13.06 8.40 24.99
C MET A 341 -14.18 9.14 25.74
N GLN A 342 -14.10 10.46 25.84
CA GLN A 342 -15.02 11.31 26.60
C GLN A 342 -16.25 11.78 25.80
N LEU A 343 -16.34 11.45 24.48
CA LEU A 343 -17.50 11.82 23.68
C LEU A 343 -18.79 11.27 24.25
N PRO A 344 -19.84 12.09 24.39
CA PRO A 344 -21.20 11.62 24.63
C PRO A 344 -21.65 10.59 23.58
N ASP A 345 -22.53 9.67 23.97
CA ASP A 345 -22.94 8.56 23.11
C ASP A 345 -23.50 8.99 21.75
N ASP A 346 -24.29 10.07 21.73
CA ASP A 346 -24.85 10.64 20.51
C ASP A 346 -23.76 11.21 19.58
N GLN A 347 -22.78 11.92 20.14
CA GLN A 347 -21.65 12.45 19.38
C GLN A 347 -20.71 11.33 18.89
N ARG A 348 -20.48 10.32 19.72
CA ARG A 348 -19.73 9.12 19.33
C ARG A 348 -20.43 8.36 18.21
N ALA A 349 -21.74 8.21 18.27
CA ALA A 349 -22.53 7.58 17.21
C ALA A 349 -22.46 8.37 15.90
N LEU A 350 -22.49 9.73 15.99
CA LEU A 350 -22.33 10.58 14.82
C LEU A 350 -20.93 10.46 14.20
N LEU A 351 -19.88 10.47 15.02
CA LEU A 351 -18.50 10.29 14.56
C LEU A 351 -18.32 8.95 13.85
N ARG A 352 -18.83 7.86 14.42
CA ARG A 352 -18.84 6.53 13.81
C ARG A 352 -19.60 6.48 12.49
N LYS A 353 -20.74 7.19 12.39
CA LYS A 353 -21.51 7.30 11.14
C LYS A 353 -20.70 8.02 10.05
N LYS A 354 -20.02 9.13 10.40
CA LYS A 354 -19.17 9.88 9.47
C LYS A 354 -17.97 9.05 9.01
N ALA A 355 -17.35 8.27 9.91
CA ALA A 355 -16.28 7.35 9.55
C ALA A 355 -16.75 6.33 8.50
N ARG A 356 -17.89 5.67 8.71
CA ARG A 356 -18.49 4.76 7.73
C ARG A 356 -18.77 5.44 6.40
N HIS A 357 -19.32 6.65 6.41
CA HIS A 357 -19.57 7.40 5.18
C HIS A 357 -18.29 7.66 4.39
N THR A 358 -17.17 7.98 5.06
CA THR A 358 -15.87 8.13 4.39
C THR A 358 -15.43 6.82 3.74
N ALA A 359 -15.59 5.69 4.42
CA ALA A 359 -15.26 4.38 3.84
C ALA A 359 -16.16 4.03 2.62
N GLU A 360 -17.44 4.40 2.64
CA GLU A 360 -18.35 4.25 1.50
C GLU A 360 -17.88 5.05 0.27
N GLN A 361 -17.38 6.27 0.48
CA GLN A 361 -16.80 7.07 -0.60
C GLN A 361 -15.52 6.44 -1.18
N LEU A 362 -14.78 5.72 -0.34
CA LEU A 362 -13.60 4.96 -0.71
C LEU A 362 -13.94 3.50 -1.06
N SER A 363 -15.16 3.20 -1.49
CA SER A 363 -15.57 1.84 -1.82
C SER A 363 -14.79 1.29 -3.01
N LEU A 364 -14.61 -0.03 -3.01
CA LEU A 364 -13.97 -0.76 -4.10
C LEU A 364 -14.71 -0.55 -5.42
N GLU A 365 -16.05 -0.56 -5.40
CA GLU A 365 -16.90 -0.29 -6.55
C GLU A 365 -16.60 1.08 -7.18
N ASN A 366 -16.49 2.15 -6.36
CA ASN A 366 -16.15 3.49 -6.84
C ASN A 366 -14.74 3.55 -7.45
N SER A 367 -13.79 2.85 -6.85
CA SER A 367 -12.42 2.77 -7.34
C SER A 367 -12.33 2.02 -8.66
N VAL A 368 -12.99 0.88 -8.77
CA VAL A 368 -13.03 0.07 -10.01
C VAL A 368 -13.71 0.81 -11.15
N ARG A 369 -14.81 1.55 -10.88
CA ARG A 369 -15.45 2.38 -11.92
C ARG A 369 -14.47 3.41 -12.49
N LYS A 370 -13.71 4.12 -11.65
CA LYS A 370 -12.69 5.08 -12.10
C LYS A 370 -11.53 4.40 -12.86
N ILE A 371 -11.14 3.19 -12.46
CA ILE A 371 -10.14 2.39 -13.18
C ILE A 371 -10.64 1.99 -14.57
N LEU A 372 -11.90 1.56 -14.70
CA LEU A 372 -12.51 1.20 -15.98
C LEU A 372 -12.62 2.40 -16.92
N ASP A 373 -12.96 3.57 -16.40
CA ASP A 373 -12.96 4.82 -17.16
C ASP A 373 -11.55 5.16 -17.66
N LEU A 374 -10.53 4.98 -16.80
CA LEU A 374 -9.13 5.19 -17.19
C LEU A 374 -8.71 4.20 -18.30
N TYR A 375 -9.05 2.91 -18.14
CA TYR A 375 -8.75 1.90 -19.15
C TYR A 375 -9.37 2.24 -20.51
N SER A 376 -10.65 2.61 -20.50
CA SER A 376 -11.38 2.98 -21.71
C SER A 376 -10.74 4.17 -22.41
N ASN A 377 -10.27 5.18 -21.66
CA ASN A 377 -9.57 6.34 -22.19
C ASN A 377 -8.22 5.95 -22.81
N CYS A 378 -7.42 5.09 -22.15
CA CYS A 378 -6.14 4.64 -22.67
C CYS A 378 -6.31 3.82 -23.97
N ILE A 379 -7.27 2.90 -24.00
CA ILE A 379 -7.55 2.07 -25.19
C ILE A 379 -8.03 2.95 -26.35
N SER A 380 -8.91 3.93 -26.08
CA SER A 380 -9.42 4.83 -27.14
C SER A 380 -8.33 5.74 -27.70
N ALA A 381 -7.42 6.22 -26.87
CA ALA A 381 -6.28 7.04 -27.29
C ALA A 381 -5.34 6.27 -28.23
N GLU A 382 -5.08 5.00 -27.95
CA GLU A 382 -4.24 4.13 -28.78
C GLU A 382 -4.93 3.75 -30.11
N SER A 383 -6.24 3.51 -30.08
CA SER A 383 -7.04 3.18 -31.26
C SER A 383 -7.21 4.36 -32.23
N SER A 384 -6.98 5.60 -31.79
CA SER A 384 -7.04 6.80 -32.62
C SER A 384 -5.79 7.02 -33.49
N VAL A 385 -4.71 6.29 -33.22
CA VAL A 385 -3.55 6.24 -34.08
C VAL A 385 -3.87 5.32 -35.28
N PRO A 386 -3.72 5.77 -36.58
CA PRO A 386 -4.04 4.92 -37.70
C PRO A 386 -3.25 3.61 -37.64
N GLN A 387 -3.94 2.49 -37.59
CA GLN A 387 -3.33 1.16 -37.71
C GLN A 387 -2.83 0.98 -39.16
N ILE A 388 -1.62 1.42 -39.41
CA ILE A 388 -0.87 0.97 -40.57
C ILE A 388 -0.53 -0.49 -40.30
N THR A 389 -0.84 -1.40 -41.18
CA THR A 389 -0.49 -2.82 -41.10
C THR A 389 1.00 -2.93 -40.78
N GLU A 390 1.33 -3.13 -39.51
CA GLU A 390 2.71 -3.10 -39.06
C GLU A 390 3.47 -4.31 -39.60
N SER A 391 4.53 -4.05 -40.30
CA SER A 391 5.45 -5.11 -40.74
C SER A 391 6.12 -5.75 -39.50
N LEU A 392 6.52 -7.01 -39.59
CA LEU A 392 7.31 -7.71 -38.54
C LEU A 392 8.54 -6.89 -38.12
N TRP A 393 9.10 -6.08 -39.02
CA TRP A 393 10.21 -5.17 -38.76
C TRP A 393 9.82 -4.00 -37.83
N GLN A 394 8.62 -3.45 -38.00
CA GLN A 394 8.13 -2.36 -37.12
C GLN A 394 7.86 -2.88 -35.69
N GLN A 395 7.27 -4.07 -35.56
CA GLN A 395 7.09 -4.73 -34.27
C GLN A 395 8.43 -5.06 -33.57
N ALA A 396 9.41 -5.57 -34.32
CA ALA A 396 10.75 -5.82 -33.81
C ALA A 396 11.43 -4.51 -33.37
N ARG A 397 11.29 -3.44 -34.12
CA ARG A 397 11.83 -2.12 -33.80
C ARG A 397 11.18 -1.52 -32.55
N LYS A 398 9.84 -1.62 -32.40
CA LYS A 398 9.15 -1.20 -31.17
C LYS A 398 9.69 -1.92 -29.93
N ARG A 399 9.90 -3.24 -30.02
CA ARG A 399 10.48 -4.05 -28.93
C ARG A 399 11.91 -3.62 -28.59
N ILE A 400 12.76 -3.47 -29.59
CA ILE A 400 14.15 -3.01 -29.40
C ILE A 400 14.17 -1.61 -28.78
N ASN A 401 13.34 -0.70 -29.27
CA ASN A 401 13.24 0.64 -28.70
C ASN A 401 12.78 0.59 -27.23
N LYS A 402 11.81 -0.27 -26.88
CA LYS A 402 11.34 -0.40 -25.50
C LYS A 402 12.41 -0.97 -24.57
N GLU A 403 13.17 -1.98 -25.03
CA GLU A 403 14.33 -2.46 -24.27
C GLU A 403 15.38 -1.37 -24.06
N PHE A 404 15.64 -0.57 -25.09
CA PHE A 404 16.56 0.56 -24.99
C PHE A 404 16.06 1.63 -24.02
N GLU A 405 14.76 1.94 -23.99
CA GLU A 405 14.15 2.86 -23.02
C GLU A 405 14.26 2.35 -21.59
N ILE A 406 14.02 1.05 -21.37
CA ILE A 406 14.18 0.43 -20.04
C ILE A 406 15.64 0.53 -19.59
N LEU A 407 16.60 0.17 -20.44
CA LEU A 407 18.03 0.27 -20.13
C LEU A 407 18.48 1.71 -19.90
N LYS A 408 17.94 2.65 -20.68
CA LYS A 408 18.21 4.08 -20.51
C LYS A 408 17.71 4.60 -19.15
N ASN A 409 16.55 4.12 -18.69
CA ASN A 409 16.05 4.45 -17.36
C ASN A 409 17.04 4.04 -16.26
N TYR A 410 17.59 2.82 -16.32
CA TYR A 410 18.65 2.40 -15.39
C TYR A 410 19.90 3.28 -15.51
N GLY A 411 20.31 3.63 -16.75
CA GLY A 411 21.47 4.51 -17.00
C GLY A 411 21.29 5.88 -16.36
N HIS A 412 20.15 6.53 -16.53
CA HIS A 412 19.86 7.84 -15.91
C HIS A 412 19.87 7.75 -14.38
N ALA A 413 19.19 6.75 -13.80
CA ALA A 413 19.19 6.57 -12.35
C ALA A 413 20.60 6.37 -11.78
N ILE A 414 21.50 5.69 -12.49
CA ILE A 414 22.91 5.52 -12.12
C ILE A 414 23.67 6.86 -12.23
N GLU A 415 23.53 7.58 -13.33
CA GLU A 415 24.18 8.86 -13.56
C GLU A 415 23.79 9.88 -12.49
N ASP A 416 22.50 10.04 -12.21
CA ASP A 416 22.00 10.96 -11.20
C ASP A 416 22.50 10.58 -9.81
N THR A 417 22.54 9.28 -9.49
CA THR A 417 23.12 8.80 -8.22
C THR A 417 24.60 9.16 -8.09
N ILE A 418 25.38 9.04 -9.16
CA ILE A 418 26.82 9.40 -9.16
C ILE A 418 27.00 10.90 -8.93
N HIS A 419 26.18 11.76 -9.49
CA HIS A 419 26.22 13.20 -9.25
C HIS A 419 25.94 13.60 -7.79
N TRP A 420 25.14 12.82 -7.08
CA TRP A 420 24.86 13.05 -5.64
C TRP A 420 25.99 12.59 -4.71
N LEU A 421 26.82 11.65 -5.11
CA LEU A 421 27.93 11.12 -4.29
C LEU A 421 28.94 12.18 -3.79
N PRO A 422 29.34 13.19 -4.57
CA PRO A 422 30.24 14.25 -4.08
C PRO A 422 29.59 15.19 -3.07
N LEU A 423 28.28 15.51 -3.25
CA LEU A 423 27.55 16.43 -2.38
C LEU A 423 27.36 15.85 -0.97
N ILE A 424 27.21 14.52 -0.86
CA ILE A 424 27.04 13.83 0.43
C ILE A 424 28.37 13.79 1.22
N LYS A 425 29.49 13.60 0.54
CA LYS A 425 30.81 13.63 1.20
C LYS A 425 31.10 14.95 1.88
N ASP A 426 30.52 16.05 1.41
CA ASP A 426 30.67 17.38 2.03
C ASP A 426 29.71 17.60 3.21
N LEU A 427 28.58 16.87 3.28
CA LEU A 427 27.64 16.91 4.40
C LEU A 427 28.06 16.00 5.58
N GLU A 428 28.86 14.96 5.33
CA GLU A 428 29.36 14.02 6.34
C GLU A 428 30.66 14.48 7.01
N LYS A 429 31.21 15.63 6.63
CA LYS A 429 32.35 16.20 7.36
C LYS A 429 31.91 16.64 8.76
N PRO A 430 32.46 16.06 9.85
CA PRO A 430 32.10 16.48 11.19
C PRO A 430 32.42 17.97 11.31
N MET A 431 31.46 18.75 11.77
CA MET A 431 31.73 20.16 12.15
C MET A 431 32.85 20.14 13.21
N GLY A 432 34.03 20.57 12.80
CA GLY A 432 35.17 20.70 13.69
C GLY A 432 34.78 21.52 14.94
N PRO A 433 35.43 21.28 16.08
CA PRO A 433 35.14 21.99 17.30
C PRO A 433 35.23 23.51 17.06
N LYS A 434 34.15 24.22 17.41
CA LYS A 434 34.16 25.69 17.48
C LYS A 434 35.35 26.08 18.36
N LYS A 435 36.33 26.75 17.80
CA LYS A 435 37.37 27.44 18.56
C LYS A 435 36.69 28.60 19.27
N ASP A 436 36.76 28.57 20.59
CA ASP A 436 36.46 29.69 21.47
C ASP A 436 37.34 30.89 21.18
#